data_9ef3384b79ffca0249851c767edcce58
#
_entry.id   9ef3384b79ffca0249851c767edcce58
#
_cell.length_a   1.000
_cell.length_b   1.000
_cell.length_c   1.000
_cell.angle_alpha   90.00
_cell.angle_beta   90.00
_cell.angle_gamma   90.00
#
_symmetry.space_group_name_H-M   'P 1'
#
loop_
_entity.id
_entity.type
_entity.pdbx_description
1 polymer ?
#
loop_
_entity_poly.entity_id
_entity_poly.type
_entity_poly.pdbx_seq_one_letter_code
_entity_poly.pdbx_strand_id
1 'polypeptide(L)'
;MTSPDTEVTSSVPSELVPSEFVVVGIGADGWSGLGETVRDELRRARVIYGAARQLALLDGAVPELDAELRPWRSPMSEHLAEVVESEDADAVQPDTIHILASGDPMFHGVGASIIARVGADRVRVYPAVSSASLACARLGWDLATTRIVSAVRAEPGVVLGEVTDGARVLVLSRDETTPAALAGILVDAGFGASTMTVLEQLGGPAEQIATGTAETWRRRAGDPLNIVAVDCVGPRRSRLPGRPDDTYEHDGQITKSTIRALSVCALEPGGAQILWDIGAGSGSVTIEWLRADDRGVAVAFERDPDRTDRLRRNATRHGVAHRLSVRGPAPDDLSDAPQPDAVFIGGGLDEEILSLVWARLPDSGRLVVNAVTVENQTLVTRWHARHGGELRRLSVETVAPLGTMHTWRPALPIVQWAVAKTAPHAAAADSTEALR
;
A
#
# COMPACT_ATOMS: atom_id res chain seq x y z
N MET A 1 25.25 -31.26 -33.38
CA MET A 1 25.51 -30.59 -32.09
C MET A 1 24.15 -30.48 -31.40
N THR A 2 23.88 -31.43 -30.55
CA THR A 2 22.64 -31.60 -29.80
C THR A 2 22.72 -30.76 -28.51
N SER A 3 21.74 -29.86 -28.31
CA SER A 3 21.58 -29.12 -27.06
C SER A 3 21.20 -30.06 -25.93
N PRO A 4 21.68 -29.86 -24.70
CA PRO A 4 21.23 -30.65 -23.57
C PRO A 4 19.86 -30.17 -23.09
N ASP A 5 18.88 -31.08 -23.09
CA ASP A 5 17.59 -30.91 -22.44
C ASP A 5 17.80 -30.73 -20.93
N THR A 6 17.43 -29.57 -20.41
CA THR A 6 17.36 -29.34 -18.96
C THR A 6 16.04 -29.93 -18.48
N GLU A 7 16.03 -31.18 -18.01
CA GLU A 7 14.92 -31.73 -17.25
C GLU A 7 14.72 -30.94 -15.97
N VAL A 8 13.65 -30.13 -15.91
CA VAL A 8 13.13 -29.58 -14.67
C VAL A 8 12.34 -30.67 -13.98
N THR A 9 12.99 -31.47 -13.15
CA THR A 9 12.31 -32.39 -12.24
C THR A 9 11.64 -31.59 -11.13
N SER A 10 10.38 -31.26 -11.32
CA SER A 10 9.48 -30.79 -10.27
C SER A 10 9.11 -31.98 -9.37
N SER A 11 9.94 -32.28 -8.38
CA SER A 11 9.51 -33.15 -7.30
C SER A 11 8.66 -32.34 -6.33
N VAL A 12 7.34 -32.51 -6.40
CA VAL A 12 6.46 -32.15 -5.28
C VAL A 12 6.84 -33.10 -4.14
N PRO A 13 7.30 -32.60 -2.97
CA PRO A 13 7.60 -33.48 -1.84
C PRO A 13 6.31 -34.18 -1.40
N SER A 14 6.28 -35.51 -1.48
CA SER A 14 5.11 -36.31 -1.09
C SER A 14 5.00 -36.57 0.41
N GLU A 15 5.95 -36.10 1.23
CA GLU A 15 5.88 -36.10 2.67
C GLU A 15 5.75 -34.65 3.15
N LEU A 16 4.52 -34.27 3.55
CA LEU A 16 4.24 -32.98 4.19
C LEU A 16 4.97 -32.97 5.53
N VAL A 17 5.99 -32.12 5.65
CA VAL A 17 6.59 -31.75 6.95
C VAL A 17 5.44 -31.33 7.87
N PRO A 18 5.36 -31.80 9.12
CA PRO A 18 4.36 -31.35 10.06
C PRO A 18 4.41 -29.83 10.16
N SER A 19 3.31 -29.17 9.79
CA SER A 19 3.22 -27.71 9.90
C SER A 19 2.92 -27.36 11.34
N GLU A 20 3.65 -26.40 11.90
CA GLU A 20 3.42 -25.92 13.28
C GLU A 20 2.17 -25.07 13.38
N PHE A 21 1.82 -24.40 12.29
CA PHE A 21 0.64 -23.55 12.20
C PHE A 21 -0.27 -23.98 11.06
N VAL A 22 -1.56 -24.13 11.35
CA VAL A 22 -2.60 -24.41 10.37
C VAL A 22 -3.61 -23.25 10.37
N VAL A 23 -3.68 -22.50 9.28
CA VAL A 23 -4.60 -21.38 9.14
C VAL A 23 -5.78 -21.78 8.28
N VAL A 24 -6.97 -21.76 8.85
CA VAL A 24 -8.20 -22.19 8.19
C VAL A 24 -9.11 -21.01 7.90
N GLY A 25 -9.44 -20.82 6.63
CA GLY A 25 -10.46 -19.88 6.19
C GLY A 25 -11.86 -20.42 6.50
N ILE A 26 -12.71 -19.57 7.10
CA ILE A 26 -14.11 -19.89 7.38
C ILE A 26 -15.02 -18.76 6.90
N GLY A 27 -16.06 -19.13 6.12
CA GLY A 27 -17.11 -18.22 5.65
C GLY A 27 -18.17 -17.96 6.71
N ALA A 28 -19.13 -17.09 6.38
CA ALA A 28 -20.30 -16.84 7.24
C ALA A 28 -21.27 -18.04 7.31
N ASP A 29 -21.09 -19.03 6.42
CA ASP A 29 -21.77 -20.33 6.42
C ASP A 29 -21.22 -21.31 7.49
N GLY A 30 -20.13 -20.93 8.14
CA GLY A 30 -19.59 -21.62 9.29
C GLY A 30 -19.12 -23.06 9.00
N TRP A 31 -19.26 -23.93 10.01
CA TRP A 31 -18.88 -25.34 9.91
C TRP A 31 -19.51 -26.05 8.68
N SER A 32 -20.76 -25.73 8.35
CA SER A 32 -21.48 -26.37 7.24
C SER A 32 -20.86 -26.04 5.87
N GLY A 33 -20.23 -24.88 5.72
CA GLY A 33 -19.53 -24.47 4.50
C GLY A 33 -18.14 -25.08 4.30
N LEU A 34 -17.55 -25.66 5.34
CA LEU A 34 -16.22 -26.27 5.26
C LEU A 34 -16.25 -27.59 4.50
N GLY A 35 -15.29 -27.82 3.62
CA GLY A 35 -15.05 -29.11 2.98
C GLY A 35 -14.56 -30.16 3.97
N GLU A 36 -14.79 -31.46 3.66
CA GLU A 36 -14.48 -32.55 4.57
C GLU A 36 -13.00 -32.61 4.99
N THR A 37 -12.07 -32.36 4.08
CA THR A 37 -10.64 -32.28 4.38
C THR A 37 -10.32 -31.24 5.46
N VAL A 38 -10.99 -30.10 5.43
CA VAL A 38 -10.80 -29.01 6.39
C VAL A 38 -11.44 -29.36 7.73
N ARG A 39 -12.62 -29.99 7.71
CA ARG A 39 -13.28 -30.50 8.92
C ARG A 39 -12.43 -31.55 9.60
N ASP A 40 -11.86 -32.51 8.83
CA ASP A 40 -10.95 -33.52 9.35
C ASP A 40 -9.70 -32.92 9.97
N GLU A 41 -9.17 -31.84 9.40
CA GLU A 41 -8.05 -31.13 10.00
C GLU A 41 -8.44 -30.48 11.33
N LEU A 42 -9.59 -29.80 11.40
CA LEU A 42 -10.06 -29.16 12.63
C LEU A 42 -10.44 -30.19 13.71
N ARG A 43 -10.92 -31.39 13.36
CA ARG A 43 -11.17 -32.48 14.31
C ARG A 43 -9.89 -33.00 15.00
N ARG A 44 -8.73 -32.80 14.37
CA ARG A 44 -7.41 -33.17 14.96
C ARG A 44 -6.84 -32.08 15.84
N ALA A 45 -7.42 -30.89 15.80
CA ALA A 45 -6.94 -29.75 16.56
C ALA A 45 -7.09 -29.99 18.06
N ARG A 46 -6.07 -29.62 18.85
CA ARG A 46 -6.15 -29.51 20.31
C ARG A 46 -6.56 -28.13 20.76
N VAL A 47 -6.05 -27.13 20.05
CA VAL A 47 -6.31 -25.71 20.31
C VAL A 47 -6.64 -25.02 19.01
N ILE A 48 -7.72 -24.22 19.01
CA ILE A 48 -8.13 -23.40 17.88
C ILE A 48 -8.22 -21.94 18.34
N TYR A 49 -7.39 -21.08 17.76
CA TYR A 49 -7.44 -19.65 17.96
C TYR A 49 -8.35 -18.97 16.92
N GLY A 50 -9.08 -17.93 17.32
CA GLY A 50 -9.92 -17.16 16.41
C GLY A 50 -10.51 -15.92 17.09
N ALA A 51 -11.08 -15.00 16.32
CA ALA A 51 -11.96 -13.99 16.88
C ALA A 51 -13.23 -14.64 17.43
N ALA A 52 -13.85 -14.07 18.45
CA ALA A 52 -15.04 -14.64 19.08
C ALA A 52 -16.13 -15.02 18.06
N ARG A 53 -16.34 -14.18 17.05
CA ARG A 53 -17.28 -14.46 15.94
C ARG A 53 -16.87 -15.70 15.12
N GLN A 54 -15.58 -15.89 14.86
CA GLN A 54 -15.10 -17.03 14.07
C GLN A 54 -15.26 -18.33 14.85
N LEU A 55 -14.96 -18.30 16.15
CA LEU A 55 -15.15 -19.44 17.03
C LEU A 55 -16.63 -19.84 17.16
N ALA A 56 -17.54 -18.86 17.24
CA ALA A 56 -18.97 -19.12 17.25
C ALA A 56 -19.50 -19.79 15.97
N LEU A 57 -18.81 -19.64 14.83
CA LEU A 57 -19.14 -20.34 13.58
C LEU A 57 -18.88 -21.86 13.64
N LEU A 58 -18.16 -22.35 14.66
CA LEU A 58 -17.94 -23.75 14.94
C LEU A 58 -19.02 -24.39 15.82
N ASP A 59 -20.01 -23.62 16.31
CA ASP A 59 -21.07 -24.14 17.21
C ASP A 59 -21.83 -25.33 16.60
N GLY A 60 -21.96 -25.38 15.28
CA GLY A 60 -22.54 -26.53 14.56
C GLY A 60 -21.66 -27.78 14.54
N ALA A 61 -20.41 -27.71 15.01
CA ALA A 61 -19.45 -28.81 15.05
C ALA A 61 -19.49 -29.59 16.36
N VAL A 62 -20.12 -29.07 17.40
CA VAL A 62 -20.29 -29.81 18.69
C VAL A 62 -21.30 -30.96 18.48
N PRO A 63 -20.95 -32.25 18.68
CA PRO A 63 -19.88 -32.81 19.49
C PRO A 63 -18.63 -33.27 18.70
N GLU A 64 -18.40 -32.89 17.48
CA GLU A 64 -17.34 -33.41 16.61
C GLU A 64 -15.94 -32.84 16.94
N LEU A 65 -15.88 -31.68 17.63
CA LEU A 65 -14.63 -31.01 18.00
C LEU A 65 -14.32 -31.19 19.48
N ASP A 66 -13.15 -31.73 19.79
CA ASP A 66 -12.60 -31.85 21.17
C ASP A 66 -11.48 -30.80 21.42
N ALA A 67 -11.49 -29.73 20.63
CA ALA A 67 -10.48 -28.66 20.70
C ALA A 67 -10.85 -27.59 21.71
N GLU A 68 -9.87 -27.07 22.44
CA GLU A 68 -10.00 -25.87 23.23
C GLU A 68 -10.11 -24.64 22.32
N LEU A 69 -11.21 -23.88 22.40
CA LEU A 69 -11.42 -22.68 21.60
C LEU A 69 -10.89 -21.45 22.34
N ARG A 70 -9.88 -20.79 21.80
CA ARG A 70 -9.20 -19.63 22.41
C ARG A 70 -9.45 -18.35 21.61
N PRO A 71 -10.18 -17.37 22.16
CA PRO A 71 -10.34 -16.10 21.48
C PRO A 71 -9.05 -15.26 21.53
N TRP A 72 -8.80 -14.51 20.44
CA TRP A 72 -7.71 -13.53 20.43
C TRP A 72 -7.91 -12.48 21.51
N ARG A 73 -6.83 -12.14 22.22
CA ARG A 73 -6.76 -10.95 23.08
C ARG A 73 -6.49 -9.71 22.21
N SER A 74 -6.85 -8.54 22.70
CA SER A 74 -6.57 -7.27 22.03
C SER A 74 -5.31 -6.64 22.64
N PRO A 75 -4.36 -6.14 21.84
CA PRO A 75 -4.32 -6.22 20.37
C PRO A 75 -3.94 -7.62 19.86
N MET A 76 -4.63 -8.09 18.81
CA MET A 76 -4.40 -9.43 18.25
C MET A 76 -2.94 -9.66 17.82
N SER A 77 -2.27 -8.62 17.31
CA SER A 77 -0.87 -8.71 16.85
C SER A 77 0.11 -9.05 17.97
N GLU A 78 -0.11 -8.54 19.17
CA GLU A 78 0.71 -8.83 20.35
C GLU A 78 0.43 -10.24 20.84
N HIS A 79 -0.83 -10.64 20.94
CA HIS A 79 -1.19 -11.98 21.34
C HIS A 79 -0.70 -13.05 20.35
N LEU A 80 -0.78 -12.78 19.05
CA LEU A 80 -0.20 -13.65 18.02
C LEU A 80 1.32 -13.78 18.21
N ALA A 81 2.00 -12.69 18.57
CA ALA A 81 3.42 -12.70 18.87
C ALA A 81 3.74 -13.63 20.03
N GLU A 82 3.01 -13.49 21.14
CA GLU A 82 3.18 -14.35 22.32
C GLU A 82 2.93 -15.82 22.01
N VAL A 83 1.88 -16.13 21.23
CA VAL A 83 1.56 -17.51 20.82
C VAL A 83 2.68 -18.12 19.98
N VAL A 84 3.23 -17.35 19.03
CA VAL A 84 4.34 -17.81 18.18
C VAL A 84 5.64 -17.99 18.97
N GLU A 85 5.94 -17.09 19.92
CA GLU A 85 7.16 -17.13 20.71
C GLU A 85 7.13 -18.21 21.81
N SER A 86 5.95 -18.57 22.32
CA SER A 86 5.81 -19.61 23.35
C SER A 86 6.09 -21.03 22.85
N GLU A 87 5.99 -21.27 21.55
CA GLU A 87 6.23 -22.58 20.92
C GLU A 87 7.72 -22.84 20.56
N ASP A 88 8.55 -21.79 20.54
CA ASP A 88 9.99 -21.91 20.19
C ASP A 88 10.86 -22.44 21.35
N ALA A 89 10.32 -22.66 22.55
CA ALA A 89 11.09 -23.08 23.73
C ALA A 89 10.77 -24.53 24.18
N ASP A 90 11.59 -25.48 23.78
CA ASP A 90 11.77 -26.79 24.44
C ASP A 90 10.80 -27.95 24.17
N ALA A 91 9.94 -27.93 23.17
CA ALA A 91 9.07 -29.08 22.90
C ALA A 91 9.68 -30.06 21.87
N VAL A 92 9.79 -31.33 22.26
CA VAL A 92 10.26 -32.45 21.40
C VAL A 92 9.34 -32.72 20.21
N GLN A 93 8.10 -32.24 20.24
CA GLN A 93 7.15 -32.07 19.12
C GLN A 93 6.19 -30.92 19.48
N PRO A 94 6.23 -29.77 18.80
CA PRO A 94 5.26 -28.72 19.03
C PRO A 94 3.86 -29.18 18.61
N ASP A 95 2.86 -28.94 19.47
CA ASP A 95 1.46 -29.19 19.12
C ASP A 95 1.09 -28.21 17.99
N THR A 96 0.50 -28.71 16.90
CA THR A 96 0.04 -27.86 15.79
C THR A 96 -1.01 -26.88 16.27
N ILE A 97 -0.77 -25.58 16.06
CA ILE A 97 -1.70 -24.49 16.39
C ILE A 97 -2.65 -24.25 15.22
N HIS A 98 -3.94 -24.38 15.47
CA HIS A 98 -4.96 -24.06 14.48
C HIS A 98 -5.50 -22.64 14.67
N ILE A 99 -5.66 -21.90 13.56
CA ILE A 99 -6.07 -20.51 13.57
C ILE A 99 -7.20 -20.31 12.56
N LEU A 100 -8.35 -19.77 13.00
CA LEU A 100 -9.43 -19.40 12.11
C LEU A 100 -9.22 -17.99 11.53
N ALA A 101 -9.51 -17.86 10.25
CA ALA A 101 -9.52 -16.59 9.53
C ALA A 101 -10.85 -16.39 8.80
N SER A 102 -11.34 -15.16 8.71
CA SER A 102 -12.58 -14.87 7.95
C SER A 102 -12.32 -14.94 6.45
N GLY A 103 -13.09 -15.75 5.72
CA GLY A 103 -12.94 -15.94 4.28
C GLY A 103 -11.56 -16.49 3.93
N ASP A 104 -10.90 -15.91 2.94
CA ASP A 104 -9.55 -16.33 2.53
C ASP A 104 -8.47 -15.75 3.45
N PRO A 105 -7.68 -16.60 4.16
CA PRO A 105 -6.61 -16.15 5.05
C PRO A 105 -5.52 -15.33 4.37
N MET A 106 -5.32 -15.51 3.06
CA MET A 106 -4.28 -14.83 2.29
C MET A 106 -4.78 -13.52 1.68
N PHE A 107 -6.09 -13.28 1.68
CA PHE A 107 -6.69 -12.08 1.11
C PHE A 107 -7.00 -11.04 2.20
N HIS A 108 -6.06 -10.12 2.47
CA HIS A 108 -6.11 -9.15 3.57
C HIS A 108 -6.34 -9.80 4.95
N GLY A 109 -6.04 -11.09 5.08
CA GLY A 109 -6.26 -11.91 6.25
C GLY A 109 -5.01 -12.13 7.10
N VAL A 110 -5.17 -12.86 8.20
CA VAL A 110 -4.12 -13.14 9.17
C VAL A 110 -3.03 -14.08 8.62
N GLY A 111 -3.34 -14.91 7.62
CA GLY A 111 -2.40 -15.89 7.06
C GLY A 111 -1.10 -15.29 6.55
N ALA A 112 -1.21 -14.20 5.77
CA ALA A 112 -0.02 -13.49 5.29
C ALA A 112 0.85 -12.92 6.43
N SER A 113 0.22 -12.45 7.52
CA SER A 113 0.93 -11.91 8.68
C SER A 113 1.65 -13.02 9.48
N ILE A 114 1.05 -14.20 9.57
CA ILE A 114 1.67 -15.36 10.23
C ILE A 114 2.87 -15.84 9.40
N ILE A 115 2.69 -16.04 8.09
CA ILE A 115 3.77 -16.46 7.18
C ILE A 115 4.95 -15.48 7.23
N ALA A 116 4.69 -14.19 7.22
CA ALA A 116 5.74 -13.18 7.31
C ALA A 116 6.54 -13.26 8.63
N ARG A 117 5.96 -13.79 9.70
CA ARG A 117 6.59 -13.89 11.00
C ARG A 117 7.35 -15.19 11.21
N VAL A 118 6.77 -16.32 10.78
CA VAL A 118 7.30 -17.66 11.10
C VAL A 118 7.93 -18.39 9.91
N GLY A 119 7.76 -17.89 8.69
CA GLY A 119 8.18 -18.56 7.44
C GLY A 119 7.05 -19.41 6.82
N ALA A 120 7.09 -19.55 5.50
CA ALA A 120 6.05 -20.26 4.74
C ALA A 120 6.11 -21.78 4.94
N ASP A 121 7.27 -22.33 5.23
CA ASP A 121 7.54 -23.74 5.47
C ASP A 121 6.92 -24.27 6.75
N ARG A 122 6.64 -23.40 7.73
CA ARG A 122 6.01 -23.73 9.01
C ARG A 122 4.47 -23.59 8.99
N VAL A 123 3.89 -23.08 7.91
CA VAL A 123 2.46 -22.71 7.85
C VAL A 123 1.73 -23.47 6.76
N ARG A 124 0.67 -24.18 7.12
CA ARG A 124 -0.30 -24.72 6.16
C ARG A 124 -1.54 -23.84 6.14
N VAL A 125 -1.98 -23.44 4.95
CA VAL A 125 -3.18 -22.61 4.77
C VAL A 125 -4.26 -23.39 4.03
N TYR A 126 -5.46 -23.41 4.60
CA TYR A 126 -6.67 -23.87 3.95
C TYR A 126 -7.51 -22.64 3.56
N PRO A 127 -7.49 -22.21 2.30
CA PRO A 127 -8.23 -21.03 1.88
C PRO A 127 -9.74 -21.30 1.82
N ALA A 128 -10.53 -20.26 2.04
CA ALA A 128 -11.94 -20.22 1.72
C ALA A 128 -12.23 -19.17 0.65
N VAL A 129 -13.47 -19.10 0.18
CA VAL A 129 -13.87 -18.08 -0.80
C VAL A 129 -13.79 -16.70 -0.16
N SER A 130 -13.07 -15.76 -0.79
CA SER A 130 -12.95 -14.40 -0.29
C SER A 130 -14.27 -13.62 -0.39
N SER A 131 -14.48 -12.65 0.51
CA SER A 131 -15.64 -11.74 0.44
C SER A 131 -15.70 -10.98 -0.88
N ALA A 132 -14.56 -10.67 -1.49
CA ALA A 132 -14.51 -10.04 -2.81
C ALA A 132 -15.04 -10.94 -3.92
N SER A 133 -14.67 -12.23 -3.91
CA SER A 133 -15.20 -13.21 -4.88
C SER A 133 -16.71 -13.39 -4.72
N LEU A 134 -17.19 -13.48 -3.46
CA LEU A 134 -18.62 -13.58 -3.18
C LEU A 134 -19.38 -12.33 -3.62
N ALA A 135 -18.85 -11.14 -3.34
CA ALA A 135 -19.45 -9.87 -3.76
C ALA A 135 -19.52 -9.77 -5.30
N CYS A 136 -18.44 -10.09 -6.00
CA CYS A 136 -18.43 -10.10 -7.46
C CYS A 136 -19.45 -11.08 -8.03
N ALA A 137 -19.60 -12.27 -7.44
CA ALA A 137 -20.60 -13.25 -7.86
C ALA A 137 -22.03 -12.74 -7.68
N ARG A 138 -22.34 -12.00 -6.60
CA ARG A 138 -23.66 -11.41 -6.35
C ARG A 138 -23.96 -10.25 -7.31
N LEU A 139 -22.93 -9.48 -7.68
CA LEU A 139 -23.07 -8.27 -8.50
C LEU A 139 -22.91 -8.53 -10.00
N GLY A 140 -22.46 -9.73 -10.40
CA GLY A 140 -22.08 -10.02 -11.78
C GLY A 140 -20.87 -9.22 -12.24
N TRP A 141 -19.94 -8.93 -11.33
CA TRP A 141 -18.71 -8.21 -11.64
C TRP A 141 -17.57 -9.19 -11.92
N ASP A 142 -16.66 -8.78 -12.80
CA ASP A 142 -15.41 -9.49 -13.02
C ASP A 142 -14.39 -9.06 -11.97
N LEU A 143 -13.95 -10.00 -11.14
CA LEU A 143 -12.97 -9.76 -10.07
C LEU A 143 -11.63 -9.24 -10.64
N ALA A 144 -11.23 -9.69 -11.82
CA ALA A 144 -9.97 -9.29 -12.44
C ALA A 144 -9.92 -7.80 -12.82
N THR A 145 -11.09 -7.18 -13.07
CA THR A 145 -11.20 -5.76 -13.42
C THR A 145 -11.72 -4.90 -12.27
N THR A 146 -12.13 -5.52 -11.17
CA THR A 146 -12.63 -4.83 -9.98
C THR A 146 -11.47 -4.43 -9.07
N ARG A 147 -11.44 -3.17 -8.65
CA ARG A 147 -10.44 -2.68 -7.70
C ARG A 147 -10.85 -3.04 -6.28
N ILE A 148 -9.89 -3.39 -5.45
CA ILE A 148 -10.15 -3.79 -4.07
C ILE A 148 -9.34 -2.92 -3.13
N VAL A 149 -10.02 -2.39 -2.12
CA VAL A 149 -9.45 -1.52 -1.10
C VAL A 149 -9.80 -2.05 0.27
N SER A 150 -8.83 -2.07 1.18
CA SER A 150 -9.09 -2.47 2.57
C SER A 150 -9.12 -1.25 3.49
N ALA A 151 -10.27 -1.00 4.11
CA ALA A 151 -10.44 -0.06 5.20
C ALA A 151 -10.33 -0.72 6.58
N VAL A 152 -10.01 -2.02 6.65
CA VAL A 152 -9.93 -2.77 7.93
C VAL A 152 -8.90 -2.15 8.89
N ARG A 153 -7.75 -1.72 8.37
CA ARG A 153 -6.68 -1.06 9.15
C ARG A 153 -6.41 0.38 8.73
N ALA A 154 -7.05 0.85 7.66
CA ALA A 154 -6.92 2.19 7.13
C ALA A 154 -8.24 2.97 7.31
N GLU A 155 -8.19 4.29 7.27
CA GLU A 155 -9.39 5.10 7.24
C GLU A 155 -10.17 4.88 5.93
N PRO A 156 -11.51 4.97 5.93
CA PRO A 156 -12.32 4.76 4.71
C PRO A 156 -11.92 5.66 3.54
N GLY A 157 -11.30 6.80 3.79
CA GLY A 157 -10.74 7.70 2.78
C GLY A 157 -9.71 7.09 1.84
N VAL A 158 -9.17 5.91 2.16
CA VAL A 158 -8.29 5.14 1.26
C VAL A 158 -8.97 4.86 -0.10
N VAL A 159 -10.30 4.77 -0.15
CA VAL A 159 -11.07 4.58 -1.40
C VAL A 159 -10.79 5.67 -2.44
N LEU A 160 -10.44 6.89 -2.01
CA LEU A 160 -10.16 8.02 -2.90
C LEU A 160 -8.92 7.81 -3.79
N GLY A 161 -8.07 6.85 -3.46
CA GLY A 161 -6.98 6.40 -4.31
C GLY A 161 -7.45 5.65 -5.55
N GLU A 162 -8.62 4.99 -5.48
CA GLU A 162 -9.11 4.06 -6.48
C GLU A 162 -10.32 4.56 -7.28
N VAL A 163 -11.13 5.49 -6.73
CA VAL A 163 -12.32 5.98 -7.41
C VAL A 163 -11.98 6.87 -8.60
N THR A 164 -12.60 6.57 -9.73
CA THR A 164 -12.62 7.38 -10.96
C THR A 164 -13.89 7.01 -11.72
N ASP A 165 -14.39 7.89 -12.57
CA ASP A 165 -15.58 7.62 -13.38
C ASP A 165 -15.48 6.27 -14.10
N GLY A 166 -16.53 5.43 -13.99
CA GLY A 166 -16.62 4.11 -14.57
C GLY A 166 -15.82 3.00 -13.85
N ALA A 167 -15.14 3.29 -12.75
CA ALA A 167 -14.46 2.26 -11.97
C ALA A 167 -15.45 1.49 -11.08
N ARG A 168 -15.17 0.20 -10.90
CA ARG A 168 -15.80 -0.66 -9.90
C ARG A 168 -14.83 -0.91 -8.76
N VAL A 169 -15.26 -0.59 -7.54
CA VAL A 169 -14.41 -0.67 -6.34
C VAL A 169 -15.12 -1.47 -5.26
N LEU A 170 -14.45 -2.46 -4.71
CA LEU A 170 -14.86 -3.16 -3.50
C LEU A 170 -14.07 -2.63 -2.31
N VAL A 171 -14.76 -2.29 -1.24
CA VAL A 171 -14.15 -1.80 0.01
C VAL A 171 -14.42 -2.80 1.12
N LEU A 172 -13.37 -3.43 1.63
CA LEU A 172 -13.43 -4.27 2.82
C LEU A 172 -13.63 -3.35 4.03
N SER A 173 -14.76 -3.45 4.67
CA SER A 173 -15.15 -2.59 5.78
C SER A 173 -14.42 -2.92 7.09
N ARG A 174 -14.20 -1.90 7.91
CA ARG A 174 -13.69 -2.06 9.28
C ARG A 174 -14.78 -2.54 10.21
N ASP A 175 -15.98 -1.95 10.08
CA ASP A 175 -17.11 -2.10 10.98
C ASP A 175 -18.43 -1.71 10.29
N GLU A 176 -19.50 -1.73 11.06
CA GLU A 176 -20.87 -1.38 10.66
C GLU A 176 -21.05 0.09 10.23
N THR A 177 -20.13 0.99 10.60
CA THR A 177 -20.21 2.43 10.29
C THR A 177 -19.48 2.81 9.00
N THR A 178 -18.61 1.94 8.52
CA THR A 178 -17.80 2.16 7.32
C THR A 178 -18.64 2.54 6.10
N PRO A 179 -19.80 1.92 5.79
CA PRO A 179 -20.62 2.31 4.64
C PRO A 179 -21.11 3.75 4.69
N ALA A 180 -21.53 4.23 5.89
CA ALA A 180 -21.98 5.60 6.07
C ALA A 180 -20.83 6.62 5.91
N ALA A 181 -19.66 6.31 6.44
CA ALA A 181 -18.46 7.14 6.28
C ALA A 181 -18.05 7.22 4.79
N LEU A 182 -18.06 6.09 4.07
CA LEU A 182 -17.77 6.06 2.64
C LEU A 182 -18.73 6.91 1.83
N ALA A 183 -20.03 6.88 2.14
CA ALA A 183 -21.03 7.70 1.46
C ALA A 183 -20.68 9.19 1.56
N GLY A 184 -20.37 9.68 2.76
CA GLY A 184 -19.94 11.07 2.97
C GLY A 184 -18.68 11.43 2.18
N ILE A 185 -17.64 10.58 2.25
CA ILE A 185 -16.38 10.76 1.55
C ILE A 185 -16.57 10.81 0.01
N LEU A 186 -17.44 9.94 -0.53
CA LEU A 186 -17.74 9.93 -1.96
C LEU A 186 -18.49 11.20 -2.40
N VAL A 187 -19.45 11.67 -1.59
CA VAL A 187 -20.17 12.94 -1.86
C VAL A 187 -19.20 14.11 -1.88
N ASP A 188 -18.36 14.25 -0.85
CA ASP A 188 -17.37 15.34 -0.75
C ASP A 188 -16.34 15.32 -1.89
N ALA A 189 -16.08 14.12 -2.44
CA ALA A 189 -15.15 13.92 -3.54
C ALA A 189 -15.80 14.05 -4.94
N GLY A 190 -17.11 14.36 -5.03
CA GLY A 190 -17.86 14.52 -6.28
C GLY A 190 -18.37 13.22 -6.89
N PHE A 191 -18.44 12.13 -6.09
CA PHE A 191 -18.95 10.82 -6.49
C PHE A 191 -20.33 10.52 -5.88
N GLY A 192 -21.11 11.53 -5.52
CA GLY A 192 -22.42 11.37 -4.88
C GLY A 192 -23.40 10.50 -5.68
N ALA A 193 -23.33 10.57 -7.02
CA ALA A 193 -24.17 9.78 -7.92
C ALA A 193 -23.75 8.31 -8.04
N SER A 194 -22.62 7.90 -7.46
CA SER A 194 -22.13 6.52 -7.49
C SER A 194 -23.10 5.59 -6.78
N THR A 195 -23.35 4.42 -7.39
CA THR A 195 -24.14 3.37 -6.76
C THR A 195 -23.30 2.68 -5.69
N MET A 196 -23.82 2.63 -4.47
CA MET A 196 -23.26 1.87 -3.36
C MET A 196 -24.12 0.66 -3.07
N THR A 197 -23.53 -0.52 -3.03
CA THR A 197 -24.18 -1.75 -2.59
C THR A 197 -23.41 -2.30 -1.39
N VAL A 198 -24.06 -2.38 -0.24
CA VAL A 198 -23.51 -2.98 0.98
C VAL A 198 -23.99 -4.42 1.05
N LEU A 199 -23.02 -5.34 1.11
CA LEU A 199 -23.28 -6.78 1.16
C LEU A 199 -22.81 -7.28 2.54
N GLU A 200 -23.74 -7.79 3.31
CA GLU A 200 -23.57 -8.19 4.71
C GLU A 200 -23.65 -9.70 4.84
N GLN A 201 -22.87 -10.31 5.72
CA GLN A 201 -22.86 -11.74 6.05
C GLN A 201 -22.83 -12.65 4.81
N LEU A 202 -22.06 -12.25 3.77
CA LEU A 202 -21.99 -12.93 2.48
C LEU A 202 -21.69 -14.43 2.62
N GLY A 203 -22.52 -15.24 1.94
CA GLY A 203 -22.43 -16.71 1.95
C GLY A 203 -23.11 -17.35 3.16
N GLY A 204 -23.51 -16.59 4.18
CA GLY A 204 -24.14 -17.09 5.38
C GLY A 204 -25.66 -17.04 5.34
N PRO A 205 -26.34 -17.64 6.34
CA PRO A 205 -27.81 -17.65 6.43
C PRO A 205 -28.39 -16.25 6.72
N ALA A 206 -27.59 -15.31 7.19
CA ALA A 206 -27.97 -13.93 7.48
C ALA A 206 -27.54 -12.96 6.37
N GLU A 207 -27.24 -13.46 5.17
CA GLU A 207 -26.86 -12.63 4.03
C GLU A 207 -27.91 -11.56 3.71
N GLN A 208 -27.47 -10.29 3.65
CA GLN A 208 -28.32 -9.16 3.30
C GLN A 208 -27.59 -8.25 2.30
N ILE A 209 -28.37 -7.64 1.39
CA ILE A 209 -27.85 -6.71 0.39
C ILE A 209 -28.70 -5.44 0.42
N ALA A 210 -28.06 -4.28 0.57
CA ALA A 210 -28.70 -2.98 0.53
C ALA A 210 -28.04 -2.11 -0.53
N THR A 211 -28.83 -1.47 -1.40
CA THR A 211 -28.34 -0.63 -2.50
C THR A 211 -28.93 0.77 -2.44
N GLY A 212 -28.14 1.77 -2.79
CA GLY A 212 -28.51 3.18 -2.89
C GLY A 212 -27.41 3.97 -3.59
N THR A 213 -27.60 5.29 -3.76
CA THR A 213 -26.48 6.15 -4.19
C THR A 213 -25.75 6.73 -2.96
N ALA A 214 -24.50 7.15 -3.13
CA ALA A 214 -23.74 7.76 -2.04
C ALA A 214 -24.47 8.97 -1.45
N GLU A 215 -25.05 9.84 -2.29
CA GLU A 215 -25.77 11.07 -1.84
C GLU A 215 -27.11 10.75 -1.14
N THR A 216 -27.73 9.60 -1.44
CA THR A 216 -29.00 9.20 -0.84
C THR A 216 -28.83 8.22 0.32
N TRP A 217 -27.62 7.79 0.61
CA TRP A 217 -27.36 6.85 1.69
C TRP A 217 -27.73 7.42 3.06
N ARG A 218 -28.62 6.73 3.79
CA ARG A 218 -29.13 7.19 5.10
C ARG A 218 -28.92 6.19 6.22
N ARG A 219 -28.54 4.96 5.89
CA ARG A 219 -28.28 3.93 6.89
C ARG A 219 -26.97 4.24 7.62
N ARG A 220 -27.05 4.52 8.93
CA ARG A 220 -25.89 4.93 9.74
C ARG A 220 -24.99 3.76 10.13
N ALA A 221 -25.59 2.61 10.40
CA ALA A 221 -24.90 1.38 10.77
C ALA A 221 -25.62 0.18 10.18
N GLY A 222 -24.89 -0.90 9.94
CA GLY A 222 -25.38 -2.16 9.40
C GLY A 222 -24.83 -3.33 10.20
N ASP A 223 -24.54 -4.44 9.50
CA ASP A 223 -23.80 -5.55 10.08
C ASP A 223 -22.30 -5.24 10.05
N PRO A 224 -21.53 -5.54 11.11
CA PRO A 224 -20.08 -5.31 11.12
C PRO A 224 -19.32 -6.16 10.11
N LEU A 225 -19.86 -7.33 9.73
CA LEU A 225 -19.27 -8.15 8.66
C LEU A 225 -19.87 -7.75 7.32
N ASN A 226 -19.29 -6.74 6.70
CA ASN A 226 -19.76 -6.23 5.42
C ASN A 226 -18.64 -5.88 4.44
N ILE A 227 -18.97 -5.83 3.17
CA ILE A 227 -18.17 -5.29 2.07
C ILE A 227 -19.03 -4.29 1.29
N VAL A 228 -18.44 -3.17 0.90
CA VAL A 228 -19.14 -2.14 0.11
C VAL A 228 -18.66 -2.19 -1.33
N ALA A 229 -19.58 -2.36 -2.26
CA ALA A 229 -19.32 -2.22 -3.68
C ALA A 229 -19.72 -0.82 -4.14
N VAL A 230 -18.85 -0.16 -4.89
CA VAL A 230 -19.07 1.17 -5.46
C VAL A 230 -18.93 1.10 -6.98
N ASP A 231 -20.01 1.37 -7.71
CA ASP A 231 -19.98 1.61 -9.15
C ASP A 231 -19.86 3.13 -9.35
N CYS A 232 -18.66 3.57 -9.74
CA CYS A 232 -18.26 4.96 -9.64
C CYS A 232 -18.83 5.81 -10.78
N VAL A 233 -19.56 6.87 -10.41
CA VAL A 233 -20.03 7.93 -11.30
C VAL A 233 -19.54 9.28 -10.75
N GLY A 234 -18.67 9.96 -11.49
CA GLY A 234 -18.09 11.20 -11.01
C GLY A 234 -16.90 11.70 -11.84
N PRO A 235 -15.99 12.47 -11.25
CA PRO A 235 -14.86 13.01 -11.99
C PRO A 235 -13.86 11.90 -12.41
N ARG A 236 -13.27 12.08 -13.59
CA ARG A 236 -12.12 11.25 -14.00
C ARG A 236 -10.89 11.61 -13.17
N ARG A 237 -10.23 10.61 -12.60
CA ARG A 237 -9.03 10.77 -11.79
C ARG A 237 -7.88 9.93 -12.37
N SER A 238 -6.94 10.60 -13.03
CA SER A 238 -5.72 9.94 -13.53
C SER A 238 -4.80 9.52 -12.37
N ARG A 239 -4.10 8.39 -12.53
CA ARG A 239 -2.97 8.01 -11.68
C ARG A 239 -1.64 8.55 -12.21
N LEU A 240 -1.62 9.05 -13.45
CA LEU A 240 -0.42 9.65 -14.02
C LEU A 240 -0.05 10.92 -13.24
N PRO A 241 1.26 11.19 -13.06
CA PRO A 241 1.72 12.42 -12.43
C PRO A 241 1.44 13.66 -13.28
N GLY A 242 1.45 14.83 -12.64
CA GLY A 242 1.16 16.11 -13.30
C GLY A 242 -0.27 16.60 -13.08
N ARG A 243 -0.90 16.24 -11.98
CA ARG A 243 -2.23 16.76 -11.60
C ARG A 243 -2.21 18.28 -11.48
N PRO A 244 -3.35 18.98 -11.73
CA PRO A 244 -3.47 20.41 -11.52
C PRO A 244 -3.06 20.83 -10.10
N ASP A 245 -2.38 21.97 -9.97
CA ASP A 245 -1.87 22.46 -8.69
C ASP A 245 -3.00 22.78 -7.69
N ASP A 246 -4.16 23.21 -8.17
CA ASP A 246 -5.35 23.53 -7.39
C ASP A 246 -6.01 22.32 -6.72
N THR A 247 -5.61 21.10 -7.09
CA THR A 247 -6.04 19.87 -6.40
C THR A 247 -5.36 19.67 -5.04
N TYR A 248 -4.35 20.49 -4.73
CA TYR A 248 -3.60 20.48 -3.48
C TYR A 248 -3.82 21.78 -2.68
N GLU A 249 -3.94 21.66 -1.38
CA GLU A 249 -3.80 22.80 -0.48
C GLU A 249 -2.32 23.18 -0.41
N HIS A 250 -2.00 24.46 -0.67
CA HIS A 250 -0.63 24.97 -0.61
C HIS A 250 -0.60 26.47 -0.30
N ASP A 251 0.53 26.98 0.18
CA ASP A 251 0.79 28.39 0.53
C ASP A 251 1.34 29.24 -0.64
N GLY A 252 1.21 28.73 -1.85
CA GLY A 252 1.84 29.32 -3.05
C GLY A 252 3.16 28.62 -3.43
N GLN A 253 3.81 27.94 -2.48
CA GLN A 253 4.99 27.14 -2.74
C GLN A 253 4.60 25.68 -2.99
N ILE A 254 4.59 25.30 -4.25
CA ILE A 254 4.32 23.93 -4.69
C ILE A 254 5.16 23.64 -5.93
N THR A 255 5.71 22.45 -6.02
CA THR A 255 6.32 21.94 -7.25
C THR A 255 5.24 21.92 -8.35
N LYS A 256 5.40 22.76 -9.37
CA LYS A 256 4.39 22.94 -10.44
C LYS A 256 4.14 21.65 -11.19
N SER A 257 2.91 21.46 -11.67
CA SER A 257 2.42 20.19 -12.24
C SER A 257 3.36 19.58 -13.28
N THR A 258 3.89 20.35 -14.22
CA THR A 258 4.83 19.88 -15.25
C THR A 258 6.16 19.39 -14.64
N ILE A 259 6.72 20.16 -13.71
CA ILE A 259 7.98 19.81 -13.02
C ILE A 259 7.76 18.60 -12.11
N ARG A 260 6.63 18.54 -11.43
CA ARG A 260 6.22 17.43 -10.57
C ARG A 260 6.12 16.12 -11.37
N ALA A 261 5.47 16.18 -12.55
CA ALA A 261 5.40 15.02 -13.44
C ALA A 261 6.78 14.49 -13.83
N LEU A 262 7.69 15.39 -14.23
CA LEU A 262 9.05 15.01 -14.59
C LEU A 262 9.84 14.46 -13.38
N SER A 263 9.63 15.03 -12.18
CA SER A 263 10.28 14.55 -10.96
C SER A 263 9.81 13.14 -10.57
N VAL A 264 8.48 12.90 -10.61
CA VAL A 264 7.94 11.56 -10.31
C VAL A 264 8.38 10.53 -11.35
N CYS A 265 8.37 10.89 -12.65
CA CYS A 265 8.90 10.01 -13.69
C CYS A 265 10.39 9.67 -13.48
N ALA A 266 11.20 10.66 -13.06
CA ALA A 266 12.62 10.45 -12.79
C ALA A 266 12.89 9.59 -11.54
N LEU A 267 11.96 9.57 -10.58
CA LEU A 267 12.00 8.70 -9.40
C LEU A 267 11.65 7.24 -9.71
N GLU A 268 11.02 6.97 -10.87
CA GLU A 268 10.63 5.63 -11.34
C GLU A 268 9.89 4.81 -10.27
N PRO A 269 8.70 5.25 -9.80
CA PRO A 269 7.93 4.51 -8.81
C PRO A 269 7.57 3.11 -9.30
N GLY A 270 7.78 2.10 -8.46
CA GLY A 270 7.43 0.70 -8.77
C GLY A 270 7.97 -0.28 -7.73
N GLY A 271 7.20 -1.32 -7.40
CA GLY A 271 7.71 -2.48 -6.71
C GLY A 271 7.90 -2.40 -5.20
N ALA A 272 6.99 -1.78 -4.44
CA ALA A 272 7.04 -1.73 -2.97
C ALA A 272 8.27 -0.98 -2.39
N GLN A 273 8.66 0.10 -3.05
CA GLN A 273 9.78 0.96 -2.67
C GLN A 273 9.44 1.90 -1.50
N ILE A 274 10.48 2.39 -0.84
CA ILE A 274 10.41 3.44 0.18
C ILE A 274 10.95 4.74 -0.43
N LEU A 275 10.07 5.76 -0.52
CA LEU A 275 10.46 7.12 -0.90
C LEU A 275 10.79 7.95 0.34
N TRP A 276 11.89 8.70 0.29
CA TRP A 276 12.08 9.88 1.14
C TRP A 276 11.80 11.16 0.34
N ASP A 277 10.95 12.03 0.87
CA ASP A 277 10.69 13.38 0.31
C ASP A 277 11.19 14.44 1.27
N ILE A 278 12.29 15.08 0.94
CA ILE A 278 12.97 16.06 1.80
C ILE A 278 12.54 17.47 1.40
N GLY A 279 11.98 18.20 2.37
CA GLY A 279 11.33 19.49 2.14
C GLY A 279 10.01 19.31 1.40
N ALA A 280 9.19 18.39 1.88
CA ALA A 280 7.99 17.90 1.19
C ALA A 280 6.92 18.98 0.94
N GLY A 281 6.90 20.05 1.72
CA GLY A 281 5.95 21.16 1.58
C GLY A 281 4.49 20.70 1.64
N SER A 282 3.74 20.88 0.55
CA SER A 282 2.36 20.41 0.42
C SER A 282 2.23 18.91 0.20
N GLY A 283 3.34 18.18 0.02
CA GLY A 283 3.39 16.75 -0.25
C GLY A 283 3.04 16.35 -1.69
N SER A 284 2.98 17.30 -2.59
CA SER A 284 2.46 17.03 -3.94
C SER A 284 3.29 16.01 -4.73
N VAL A 285 4.61 15.98 -4.58
CA VAL A 285 5.49 14.96 -5.21
C VAL A 285 5.29 13.61 -4.57
N THR A 286 5.36 13.52 -3.24
CA THR A 286 5.08 12.31 -2.48
C THR A 286 3.74 11.68 -2.85
N ILE A 287 2.69 12.49 -2.88
CA ILE A 287 1.32 12.02 -3.16
C ILE A 287 1.22 11.45 -4.58
N GLU A 288 1.77 12.12 -5.59
CA GLU A 288 1.74 11.62 -6.96
C GLU A 288 2.62 10.37 -7.13
N TRP A 289 3.74 10.29 -6.43
CA TRP A 289 4.58 9.10 -6.41
C TRP A 289 3.84 7.91 -5.79
N LEU A 290 3.18 8.08 -4.64
CA LEU A 290 2.35 7.06 -3.99
C LEU A 290 1.15 6.64 -4.83
N ARG A 291 0.60 7.53 -5.66
CA ARG A 291 -0.51 7.22 -6.57
C ARG A 291 -0.07 6.47 -7.82
N ALA A 292 1.18 6.64 -8.23
CA ALA A 292 1.73 5.96 -9.39
C ALA A 292 2.01 4.47 -9.12
N ASP A 293 2.35 4.12 -7.87
CA ASP A 293 2.51 2.72 -7.41
C ASP A 293 1.66 2.48 -6.15
N ASP A 294 0.91 1.38 -6.12
CA ASP A 294 0.00 1.03 -5.02
C ASP A 294 0.69 0.30 -3.86
N ARG A 295 1.93 -0.12 -4.02
CA ARG A 295 2.73 -0.84 -3.00
C ARG A 295 3.77 0.01 -2.30
N GLY A 296 4.18 1.12 -2.92
CA GLY A 296 5.18 2.02 -2.35
C GLY A 296 4.70 2.70 -1.07
N VAL A 297 5.63 2.99 -0.16
CA VAL A 297 5.41 3.80 1.05
C VAL A 297 6.36 4.99 1.04
N ALA A 298 6.01 6.08 1.75
CA ALA A 298 6.83 7.26 1.77
C ALA A 298 7.06 7.79 3.19
N VAL A 299 8.23 8.38 3.39
CA VAL A 299 8.54 9.20 4.55
C VAL A 299 8.80 10.63 4.06
N ALA A 300 7.94 11.55 4.44
CA ALA A 300 8.05 12.95 4.10
C ALA A 300 8.64 13.73 5.28
N PHE A 301 9.64 14.57 5.00
CA PHE A 301 10.33 15.40 5.99
C PHE A 301 9.97 16.86 5.74
N GLU A 302 9.31 17.49 6.70
CA GLU A 302 8.88 18.88 6.61
C GLU A 302 9.04 19.57 7.98
N ARG A 303 9.71 20.74 7.98
CA ARG A 303 9.97 21.50 9.21
C ARG A 303 8.82 22.41 9.63
N ASP A 304 8.00 22.84 8.67
CA ASP A 304 6.92 23.80 8.92
C ASP A 304 5.64 23.03 9.33
N PRO A 305 5.12 23.25 10.54
CA PRO A 305 3.94 22.52 11.02
C PRO A 305 2.68 22.79 10.18
N ASP A 306 2.50 24.01 9.67
CA ASP A 306 1.34 24.34 8.82
C ASP A 306 1.39 23.60 7.48
N ARG A 307 2.58 23.42 6.92
CA ARG A 307 2.81 22.63 5.71
C ARG A 307 2.61 21.15 5.98
N THR A 308 3.10 20.66 7.11
CA THR A 308 2.88 19.29 7.58
C THR A 308 1.38 18.96 7.66
N ASP A 309 0.57 19.86 8.21
CA ASP A 309 -0.88 19.67 8.30
C ASP A 309 -1.56 19.69 6.93
N ARG A 310 -1.14 20.59 6.02
CA ARG A 310 -1.62 20.60 4.63
C ARG A 310 -1.26 19.30 3.92
N LEU A 311 -0.04 18.82 4.09
CA LEU A 311 0.42 17.55 3.52
C LEU A 311 -0.46 16.39 3.97
N ARG A 312 -0.77 16.29 5.27
CA ARG A 312 -1.67 15.25 5.81
C ARG A 312 -3.07 15.34 5.21
N ARG A 313 -3.65 16.55 5.13
CA ARG A 313 -4.96 16.75 4.50
C ARG A 313 -4.93 16.39 3.01
N ASN A 314 -3.90 16.80 2.28
CA ASN A 314 -3.72 16.42 0.89
C ASN A 314 -3.60 14.90 0.73
N ALA A 315 -2.80 14.22 1.54
CA ALA A 315 -2.65 12.77 1.50
C ALA A 315 -3.98 12.03 1.73
N THR A 316 -4.79 12.51 2.67
CA THR A 316 -6.15 11.99 2.92
C THR A 316 -7.06 12.22 1.73
N ARG A 317 -7.11 13.46 1.18
CA ARG A 317 -7.92 13.81 -0.01
C ARG A 317 -7.57 12.98 -1.25
N HIS A 318 -6.32 12.54 -1.34
CA HIS A 318 -5.83 11.72 -2.45
C HIS A 318 -5.79 10.21 -2.16
N GLY A 319 -6.24 9.76 -0.97
CA GLY A 319 -6.37 8.35 -0.62
C GLY A 319 -5.04 7.63 -0.33
N VAL A 320 -3.97 8.36 -0.02
CA VAL A 320 -2.62 7.78 0.18
C VAL A 320 -2.09 7.93 1.61
N ALA A 321 -2.84 8.53 2.52
CA ALA A 321 -2.41 8.81 3.89
C ALA A 321 -1.93 7.56 4.66
N HIS A 322 -2.50 6.40 4.39
CA HIS A 322 -2.16 5.13 5.02
C HIS A 322 -0.78 4.58 4.64
N ARG A 323 -0.16 5.12 3.60
CA ARG A 323 1.18 4.75 3.11
C ARG A 323 2.21 5.86 3.30
N LEU A 324 1.87 6.89 4.06
CA LEU A 324 2.69 8.07 4.29
C LEU A 324 3.00 8.26 5.77
N SER A 325 4.28 8.33 6.12
CA SER A 325 4.77 8.80 7.40
C SER A 325 5.28 10.23 7.26
N VAL A 326 4.85 11.14 8.11
CA VAL A 326 5.31 12.55 8.10
C VAL A 326 6.14 12.80 9.35
N ARG A 327 7.36 13.24 9.16
CA ARG A 327 8.37 13.51 10.19
C ARG A 327 8.74 14.98 10.23
N GLY A 328 9.49 15.38 11.26
CA GLY A 328 10.06 16.70 11.40
C GLY A 328 11.19 16.99 10.39
N PRO A 329 12.03 17.97 10.66
CA PRO A 329 13.04 18.43 9.70
C PRO A 329 14.14 17.40 9.44
N ALA A 330 14.65 17.37 8.20
CA ALA A 330 15.95 16.81 7.91
C ALA A 330 17.05 17.85 8.29
N PRO A 331 18.24 17.43 8.79
CA PRO A 331 18.69 16.04 8.89
C PRO A 331 18.27 15.30 10.17
N ASP A 332 17.71 15.99 11.17
CA ASP A 332 17.52 15.48 12.54
C ASP A 332 16.67 14.18 12.55
N ASP A 333 15.59 14.14 11.78
CA ASP A 333 14.65 13.01 11.74
C ASP A 333 14.97 11.94 10.68
N LEU A 334 16.17 12.00 10.06
CA LEU A 334 16.62 10.99 9.10
C LEU A 334 17.16 9.72 9.76
N SER A 335 17.69 9.82 10.99
CA SER A 335 18.53 8.79 11.62
C SER A 335 17.84 7.45 11.79
N ASP A 336 16.59 7.46 12.22
CA ASP A 336 15.75 6.29 12.52
C ASP A 336 14.70 5.99 11.42
N ALA A 337 14.76 6.70 10.30
CA ALA A 337 13.91 6.42 9.16
C ALA A 337 14.34 5.11 8.46
N PRO A 338 13.38 4.31 7.93
CA PRO A 338 13.73 3.12 7.15
C PRO A 338 14.59 3.51 5.94
N GLN A 339 15.49 2.62 5.52
CA GLN A 339 16.34 2.87 4.36
C GLN A 339 15.51 3.17 3.11
N PRO A 340 15.79 4.27 2.37
CA PRO A 340 15.04 4.61 1.18
C PRO A 340 15.55 3.85 -0.04
N ASP A 341 14.63 3.54 -0.97
CA ASP A 341 14.96 3.09 -2.33
C ASP A 341 15.03 4.26 -3.31
N ALA A 342 14.25 5.31 -3.03
CA ALA A 342 14.22 6.54 -3.79
C ALA A 342 14.22 7.76 -2.86
N VAL A 343 14.88 8.84 -3.29
CA VAL A 343 14.89 10.10 -2.55
C VAL A 343 14.57 11.25 -3.49
N PHE A 344 13.63 12.10 -3.09
CA PHE A 344 13.39 13.39 -3.70
C PHE A 344 13.82 14.52 -2.76
N ILE A 345 14.52 15.52 -3.29
CA ILE A 345 14.87 16.75 -2.56
C ILE A 345 14.26 17.93 -3.29
N GLY A 346 13.18 18.49 -2.73
CA GLY A 346 12.47 19.66 -3.27
C GLY A 346 12.77 20.97 -2.52
N GLY A 347 13.30 20.87 -1.31
CA GLY A 347 13.65 21.99 -0.44
C GLY A 347 14.64 21.59 0.64
N GLY A 348 15.25 22.57 1.30
CA GLY A 348 16.22 22.30 2.38
C GLY A 348 17.54 21.70 1.88
N LEU A 349 17.88 21.89 0.61
CA LEU A 349 19.09 21.31 0.00
C LEU A 349 20.36 22.01 0.50
N ASP A 350 21.28 21.22 1.04
CA ASP A 350 22.66 21.62 1.35
C ASP A 350 23.62 20.42 1.19
N GLU A 351 24.92 20.66 1.45
CA GLU A 351 25.96 19.64 1.31
C GLU A 351 25.83 18.50 2.33
N GLU A 352 25.36 18.82 3.54
CA GLU A 352 25.17 17.84 4.63
C GLU A 352 24.06 16.87 4.28
N ILE A 353 22.89 17.39 3.87
CA ILE A 353 21.74 16.57 3.47
C ILE A 353 22.06 15.69 2.27
N LEU A 354 22.76 16.23 1.25
CA LEU A 354 23.18 15.40 0.11
C LEU A 354 24.12 14.28 0.53
N SER A 355 25.08 14.57 1.42
CA SER A 355 26.03 13.56 1.90
C SER A 355 25.35 12.45 2.70
N LEU A 356 24.43 12.81 3.62
CA LEU A 356 23.65 11.85 4.42
C LEU A 356 22.74 11.00 3.55
N VAL A 357 21.98 11.62 2.64
CA VAL A 357 21.12 10.91 1.70
C VAL A 357 21.91 9.94 0.84
N TRP A 358 23.04 10.41 0.26
CA TRP A 358 23.89 9.56 -0.57
C TRP A 358 24.45 8.36 0.20
N ALA A 359 24.81 8.54 1.45
CA ALA A 359 25.30 7.45 2.31
C ALA A 359 24.20 6.41 2.58
N ARG A 360 22.95 6.87 2.80
CA ARG A 360 21.79 6.01 3.14
C ARG A 360 21.16 5.32 1.91
N LEU A 361 21.32 5.91 0.73
CA LEU A 361 20.78 5.36 -0.52
C LEU A 361 21.50 4.05 -0.85
N PRO A 362 20.78 2.93 -1.11
CA PRO A 362 21.38 1.67 -1.52
C PRO A 362 21.92 1.74 -2.96
N ASP A 363 22.71 0.75 -3.34
CA ASP A 363 23.05 0.54 -4.76
C ASP A 363 21.76 0.34 -5.56
N SER A 364 21.71 0.93 -6.75
CA SER A 364 20.52 1.07 -7.60
C SER A 364 19.42 1.99 -7.05
N GLY A 365 19.58 2.54 -5.85
CA GLY A 365 18.68 3.55 -5.30
C GLY A 365 18.70 4.84 -6.11
N ARG A 366 17.56 5.53 -6.18
CA ARG A 366 17.39 6.72 -7.02
C ARG A 366 17.38 8.01 -6.20
N LEU A 367 18.08 9.02 -6.70
CA LEU A 367 18.04 10.38 -6.15
C LEU A 367 17.60 11.37 -7.23
N VAL A 368 16.58 12.17 -6.91
CA VAL A 368 16.13 13.28 -7.76
C VAL A 368 16.16 14.57 -6.94
N VAL A 369 16.85 15.58 -7.43
CA VAL A 369 17.00 16.88 -6.78
C VAL A 369 16.53 17.99 -7.70
N ASN A 370 15.67 18.86 -7.20
CA ASN A 370 15.26 20.09 -7.91
C ASN A 370 15.88 21.32 -7.25
N ALA A 371 16.70 22.05 -8.00
CA ALA A 371 17.40 23.25 -7.54
C ALA A 371 16.91 24.50 -8.28
N VAL A 372 16.43 25.50 -7.54
CA VAL A 372 15.92 26.75 -8.06
C VAL A 372 16.95 27.89 -7.94
N THR A 373 17.65 27.99 -6.79
CA THR A 373 18.63 29.05 -6.54
C THR A 373 19.97 28.75 -7.19
N VAL A 374 20.75 29.78 -7.50
CA VAL A 374 22.08 29.65 -8.13
C VAL A 374 23.04 28.83 -7.25
N GLU A 375 22.95 29.03 -5.92
CA GLU A 375 23.77 28.31 -4.95
C GLU A 375 23.48 26.81 -5.01
N ASN A 376 22.19 26.45 -4.99
CA ASN A 376 21.75 25.05 -5.07
C ASN A 376 22.07 24.44 -6.45
N GLN A 377 21.90 25.21 -7.53
CA GLN A 377 22.30 24.75 -8.87
C GLN A 377 23.79 24.48 -8.95
N THR A 378 24.62 25.31 -8.32
CA THR A 378 26.09 25.09 -8.23
C THR A 378 26.42 23.84 -7.43
N LEU A 379 25.74 23.63 -6.31
CA LEU A 379 25.92 22.44 -5.48
C LEU A 379 25.57 21.18 -6.26
N VAL A 380 24.40 21.14 -6.87
CA VAL A 380 23.94 19.97 -7.67
C VAL A 380 24.87 19.70 -8.86
N THR A 381 25.38 20.74 -9.53
CA THR A 381 26.31 20.59 -10.64
C THR A 381 27.64 19.95 -10.18
N ARG A 382 28.14 20.31 -8.99
CA ARG A 382 29.34 19.66 -8.42
C ARG A 382 29.11 18.20 -8.08
N TRP A 383 27.93 17.87 -7.53
CA TRP A 383 27.56 16.50 -7.23
C TRP A 383 27.39 15.66 -8.49
N HIS A 384 26.73 16.20 -9.52
CA HIS A 384 26.62 15.57 -10.84
C HIS A 384 28.01 15.26 -11.42
N ALA A 385 28.98 16.19 -11.34
CA ALA A 385 30.33 15.97 -11.84
C ALA A 385 31.05 14.80 -11.14
N ARG A 386 30.69 14.47 -9.90
CA ARG A 386 31.29 13.36 -9.10
C ARG A 386 30.57 12.03 -9.30
N HIS A 387 29.26 12.08 -9.42
CA HIS A 387 28.41 10.89 -9.33
C HIS A 387 27.69 10.56 -10.65
N GLY A 388 27.84 11.40 -11.67
CA GLY A 388 27.16 11.22 -12.95
C GLY A 388 25.64 11.42 -12.87
N GLY A 389 24.91 10.65 -13.63
CA GLY A 389 23.47 10.79 -13.78
C GLY A 389 23.09 11.81 -14.84
N GLU A 390 21.83 12.23 -14.85
CA GLU A 390 21.30 13.20 -15.80
C GLU A 390 21.09 14.56 -15.12
N LEU A 391 21.63 15.63 -15.69
CA LEU A 391 21.45 17.00 -15.27
C LEU A 391 20.67 17.77 -16.34
N ARG A 392 19.49 18.23 -16.02
CA ARG A 392 18.58 18.96 -16.93
C ARG A 392 18.30 20.35 -16.41
N ARG A 393 18.16 21.32 -17.31
CA ARG A 393 17.55 22.61 -16.99
C ARG A 393 16.16 22.67 -17.59
N LEU A 394 15.15 22.86 -16.74
CA LEU A 394 13.75 22.88 -17.12
C LEU A 394 13.22 24.31 -17.07
N SER A 395 12.68 24.79 -18.18
CA SER A 395 12.02 26.10 -18.30
C SER A 395 10.62 25.89 -18.85
N VAL A 396 9.62 26.43 -18.17
CA VAL A 396 8.21 26.31 -18.53
C VAL A 396 7.62 27.69 -18.61
N GLU A 397 6.93 27.96 -19.69
CA GLU A 397 6.20 29.20 -19.90
C GLU A 397 4.71 28.92 -20.05
N THR A 398 3.89 29.76 -19.48
CA THR A 398 2.43 29.67 -19.59
C THR A 398 1.85 30.97 -20.15
N VAL A 399 0.81 30.86 -20.95
CA VAL A 399 0.08 32.03 -21.46
C VAL A 399 -0.65 32.71 -20.30
N ALA A 400 -0.49 34.00 -20.19
CA ALA A 400 -1.14 34.83 -19.20
C ALA A 400 -1.67 36.16 -19.81
N PRO A 401 -2.71 36.76 -19.23
CA PRO A 401 -3.23 38.07 -19.70
C PRO A 401 -2.18 39.18 -19.60
N LEU A 402 -2.15 40.04 -20.61
CA LEU A 402 -1.39 41.28 -20.66
C LEU A 402 -2.32 42.36 -21.22
N GLY A 403 -3.06 43.06 -20.36
CA GLY A 403 -4.13 43.96 -20.79
C GLY A 403 -5.23 43.20 -21.54
N THR A 404 -5.51 43.60 -22.78
CA THR A 404 -6.48 42.96 -23.68
C THR A 404 -5.86 41.80 -24.52
N MET A 405 -4.55 41.62 -24.41
CA MET A 405 -3.79 40.57 -25.14
C MET A 405 -3.25 39.51 -24.20
N HIS A 406 -2.44 38.62 -24.71
CA HIS A 406 -1.79 37.57 -23.98
C HIS A 406 -0.27 37.60 -24.17
N THR A 407 0.46 37.13 -23.18
CA THR A 407 1.93 36.95 -23.25
C THR A 407 2.35 35.63 -22.65
N TRP A 408 3.55 35.20 -22.98
CA TRP A 408 4.20 34.10 -22.30
C TRP A 408 4.83 34.55 -20.98
N ARG A 409 4.48 33.93 -19.88
CA ARG A 409 5.11 34.17 -18.56
C ARG A 409 5.97 32.96 -18.21
N PRO A 410 7.29 33.17 -18.08
CA PRO A 410 8.20 32.10 -17.64
C PRO A 410 8.02 31.83 -16.13
N ALA A 411 7.99 30.57 -15.76
CA ALA A 411 8.24 30.16 -14.38
C ALA A 411 9.75 30.25 -14.08
N LEU A 412 10.12 30.22 -12.79
CA LEU A 412 11.53 30.13 -12.42
C LEU A 412 12.14 28.85 -13.01
N PRO A 413 13.24 28.93 -13.75
CA PRO A 413 13.92 27.74 -14.27
C PRO A 413 14.42 26.86 -13.13
N ILE A 414 14.32 25.56 -13.31
CA ILE A 414 14.77 24.54 -12.34
C ILE A 414 15.91 23.74 -12.97
N VAL A 415 16.96 23.52 -12.22
CA VAL A 415 17.96 22.48 -12.53
C VAL A 415 17.55 21.22 -11.79
N GLN A 416 17.26 20.17 -12.54
CA GLN A 416 16.95 18.83 -12.01
C GLN A 416 18.14 17.91 -12.24
N TRP A 417 18.58 17.28 -11.18
CA TRP A 417 19.55 16.19 -11.23
C TRP A 417 18.86 14.89 -10.84
N ALA A 418 19.00 13.87 -11.70
CA ALA A 418 18.48 12.53 -11.50
C ALA A 418 19.60 11.51 -11.65
N VAL A 419 19.79 10.65 -10.67
CA VAL A 419 20.85 9.64 -10.67
C VAL A 419 20.39 8.35 -10.00
N ALA A 420 20.77 7.21 -10.57
CA ALA A 420 20.76 5.93 -9.86
C ALA A 420 22.15 5.70 -9.27
N LYS A 421 22.23 5.40 -7.97
CA LYS A 421 23.51 5.11 -7.33
C LYS A 421 24.07 3.79 -7.86
N THR A 422 25.19 3.87 -8.54
CA THR A 422 25.91 2.67 -9.01
C THR A 422 26.88 2.21 -7.92
N ALA A 423 27.00 0.89 -7.73
CA ALA A 423 28.07 0.33 -6.91
C ALA A 423 29.42 0.90 -7.38
N PRO A 424 30.35 1.23 -6.50
CA PRO A 424 31.69 1.63 -6.92
C PRO A 424 32.23 0.52 -7.80
N HIS A 425 32.46 0.83 -9.08
CA HIS A 425 33.12 -0.09 -9.99
C HIS A 425 34.45 -0.48 -9.31
N ALA A 426 34.62 -1.77 -9.00
CA ALA A 426 35.96 -2.31 -8.74
C ALA A 426 36.81 -1.87 -9.93
N ALA A 427 37.81 -1.01 -9.66
CA ALA A 427 38.63 -0.39 -10.67
C ALA A 427 39.00 -1.46 -11.71
N ALA A 428 38.61 -1.24 -12.95
CA ALA A 428 39.03 -2.09 -14.07
C ALA A 428 40.55 -2.13 -14.03
N ALA A 429 41.08 -3.27 -13.65
CA ALA A 429 42.51 -3.53 -13.75
C ALA A 429 42.94 -3.23 -15.17
N ASP A 430 43.87 -2.31 -15.25
CA ASP A 430 44.58 -1.79 -16.37
C ASP A 430 44.74 -2.80 -17.52
N SER A 431 43.95 -2.68 -18.58
CA SER A 431 44.19 -3.37 -19.86
C SER A 431 45.00 -2.43 -20.76
N THR A 432 46.21 -2.05 -20.29
CA THR A 432 47.24 -1.39 -21.10
C THR A 432 48.26 -2.43 -21.51
N GLU A 433 47.85 -3.44 -22.29
CA GLU A 433 48.78 -4.32 -22.96
C GLU A 433 48.14 -4.97 -24.22
N ALA A 434 47.91 -4.18 -25.25
CA ALA A 434 47.75 -4.69 -26.62
C ALA A 434 47.82 -3.56 -27.65
N LEU A 435 48.98 -2.90 -27.79
CA LEU A 435 49.38 -2.17 -28.98
C LEU A 435 50.92 -2.04 -28.96
N ARG A 436 51.59 -3.15 -29.30
CA ARG A 436 52.90 -3.17 -29.92
C ARG A 436 52.97 -4.25 -31.01
#